data_b58714f1bff2e60cb36ff8b574b7390a
#
_entry.id   b58714f1bff2e60cb36ff8b574b7390a
#
_cell.length_a   1.000
_cell.length_b   1.000
_cell.length_c   1.000
_cell.angle_alpha   90.00
_cell.angle_beta   90.00
_cell.angle_gamma   90.00
#
_symmetry.space_group_name_H-M   'P 1'
#
loop_
_entity.id
_entity.type
_entity.pdbx_description
1 polymer ?
#
loop_
_entity_poly.entity_id
_entity_poly.type
_entity_poly.pdbx_seq_one_letter_code
_entity_poly.pdbx_strand_id
1 'polypeptide(L)'
;MEKRRFPRYQLSTPLTGVVEQNGGRHGGNVLNISAGGFYLHLPRAPQGNLKTHGADDYGEIHFRGRNAFGFGTLVRIEKFGTSLGVGFSWDKEAMDSHSTALVSELIKEQEARHALGEVRICGLDVVIGGFLTSALSNDVMNALRSIASGKGRLSLRECCSLDSSGIELLLALRDRGVPIIEARGEIEETLRRFRFIVPDADTKVVDE
;
A
#
# COMPACT_ATOMS: atom_id res chain seq x y z
N MET A 1 -13.93 17.18 0.42
CA MET A 1 -13.11 15.96 0.20
C MET A 1 -12.47 16.08 -1.17
N GLU A 2 -11.18 16.40 -1.23
CA GLU A 2 -10.47 16.63 -2.50
C GLU A 2 -10.30 15.27 -3.21
N LYS A 3 -10.90 15.13 -4.40
CA LYS A 3 -10.72 13.92 -5.21
C LYS A 3 -9.29 13.91 -5.73
N ARG A 4 -8.49 12.96 -5.30
CA ARG A 4 -7.14 12.74 -5.83
C ARG A 4 -7.19 12.61 -7.36
N ARG A 5 -6.34 13.33 -8.04
CA ARG A 5 -6.30 13.34 -9.52
C ARG A 5 -5.82 12.01 -10.12
N PHE A 6 -4.99 11.26 -9.37
CA PHE A 6 -4.42 9.99 -9.81
C PHE A 6 -4.58 8.93 -8.74
N PRO A 7 -4.97 7.69 -9.11
CA PRO A 7 -4.96 6.56 -8.20
C PRO A 7 -3.52 6.24 -7.76
N ARG A 8 -3.38 5.70 -6.57
CA ARG A 8 -2.11 5.24 -6.00
C ARG A 8 -2.14 3.74 -5.86
N TYR A 9 -1.03 3.11 -6.25
CA TYR A 9 -0.85 1.67 -6.18
C TYR A 9 0.26 1.35 -5.19
N GLN A 10 -0.04 0.54 -4.19
CA GLN A 10 0.97 0.02 -3.29
C GLN A 10 1.81 -1.02 -4.03
N LEU A 11 3.10 -1.00 -3.79
CA LEU A 11 4.03 -1.89 -4.45
C LEU A 11 4.15 -3.20 -3.67
N SER A 12 3.86 -4.33 -4.32
CA SER A 12 4.04 -5.66 -3.76
C SER A 12 5.50 -6.11 -3.71
N THR A 13 6.34 -5.52 -4.56
CA THR A 13 7.79 -5.72 -4.56
C THR A 13 8.45 -4.42 -4.15
N PRO A 14 9.28 -4.41 -3.12
CA PRO A 14 9.98 -3.19 -2.69
C PRO A 14 10.80 -2.62 -3.86
N LEU A 15 10.58 -1.35 -4.17
CA LEU A 15 11.42 -0.59 -5.05
C LEU A 15 12.26 0.35 -4.21
N THR A 16 13.48 0.60 -4.65
CA THR A 16 14.27 1.68 -4.08
C THR A 16 13.99 2.97 -4.83
N GLY A 17 14.06 4.07 -4.11
CA GLY A 17 13.93 5.39 -4.69
C GLY A 17 14.81 6.40 -3.98
N VAL A 18 14.97 7.53 -4.60
CA VAL A 18 15.77 8.64 -4.09
C VAL A 18 14.98 9.93 -4.27
N VAL A 19 15.10 10.81 -3.30
CA VAL A 19 14.75 12.23 -3.46
C VAL A 19 15.97 13.08 -3.17
N GLU A 20 16.14 14.13 -3.96
CA GLU A 20 17.20 15.09 -3.77
C GLU A 20 16.61 16.49 -3.61
N GLN A 21 17.06 17.19 -2.58
CA GLN A 21 16.64 18.56 -2.31
C GLN A 21 17.84 19.33 -1.74
N ASN A 22 18.12 20.52 -2.26
CA ASN A 22 19.21 21.40 -1.82
C ASN A 22 20.58 20.70 -1.80
N GLY A 23 20.87 19.82 -2.76
CA GLY A 23 22.09 19.03 -2.84
C GLY A 23 22.19 17.85 -1.86
N GLY A 24 21.19 17.64 -1.04
CA GLY A 24 21.06 16.46 -0.17
C GLY A 24 20.31 15.32 -0.88
N ARG A 25 20.96 14.15 -1.02
CA ARG A 25 20.37 12.94 -1.64
C ARG A 25 19.95 11.94 -0.58
N HIS A 26 18.66 11.52 -0.61
CA HIS A 26 18.06 10.68 0.41
C HIS A 26 17.39 9.47 -0.23
N GLY A 27 17.96 8.28 0.04
CA GLY A 27 17.45 7.00 -0.49
C GLY A 27 16.55 6.27 0.50
N GLY A 28 15.59 5.53 -0.02
CA GLY A 28 14.65 4.74 0.78
C GLY A 28 13.84 3.75 -0.05
N ASN A 29 12.78 3.24 0.56
CA ASN A 29 11.87 2.30 -0.08
C ASN A 29 10.63 3.03 -0.60
N VAL A 30 10.32 2.84 -1.88
CA VAL A 30 9.07 3.32 -2.48
C VAL A 30 7.94 2.44 -2.00
N LEU A 31 6.97 3.01 -1.29
CA LEU A 31 5.82 2.27 -0.76
C LEU A 31 4.63 2.28 -1.71
N ASN A 32 4.43 3.37 -2.43
CA ASN A 32 3.38 3.45 -3.44
C ASN A 32 3.78 4.39 -4.58
N ILE A 33 3.12 4.21 -5.73
CA ILE A 33 3.34 4.96 -6.95
C ILE A 33 2.00 5.37 -7.59
N SER A 34 2.01 6.45 -8.32
CA SER A 34 0.92 6.90 -9.19
C SER A 34 1.49 7.62 -10.41
N ALA A 35 0.65 7.89 -11.40
CA ALA A 35 1.05 8.71 -12.54
C ALA A 35 1.45 10.16 -12.18
N GLY A 36 1.15 10.61 -10.97
CA GLY A 36 1.53 11.94 -10.47
C GLY A 36 2.70 11.97 -9.51
N GLY A 37 3.25 10.81 -9.10
CA GLY A 37 4.35 10.78 -8.13
C GLY A 37 4.45 9.49 -7.36
N PHE A 38 5.27 9.48 -6.32
CA PHE A 38 5.50 8.34 -5.46
C PHE A 38 5.59 8.73 -3.98
N TYR A 39 5.49 7.73 -3.12
CA TYR A 39 5.71 7.89 -1.69
C TYR A 39 6.89 7.03 -1.24
N LEU A 40 7.88 7.69 -0.65
CA LEU A 40 9.16 7.11 -0.25
C LEU A 40 9.23 7.04 1.28
N HIS A 41 9.60 5.88 1.81
CA HIS A 41 9.94 5.71 3.21
C HIS A 41 11.45 5.76 3.40
N LEU A 42 11.92 6.78 4.12
CA LEU A 42 13.31 6.95 4.52
C LEU A 42 13.51 6.30 5.89
N PRO A 43 14.35 5.27 6.03
CA PRO A 43 14.50 4.51 7.29
C PRO A 43 15.19 5.36 8.39
N ARG A 44 15.89 6.42 8.00
CA ARG A 44 16.47 7.40 8.90
C ARG A 44 16.11 8.79 8.43
N ALA A 45 15.72 9.64 9.38
CA ALA A 45 15.53 11.05 9.08
C ALA A 45 16.86 11.65 8.59
N PRO A 46 16.88 12.36 7.45
CA PRO A 46 18.08 13.01 6.95
C PRO A 46 18.60 14.03 7.97
N GLN A 47 19.91 14.26 7.97
CA GLN A 47 20.56 15.28 8.81
C GLN A 47 20.24 16.72 8.38
N GLY A 48 19.41 16.92 7.37
CA GLY A 48 18.91 18.21 6.89
C GLY A 48 17.39 18.27 6.97
N ASN A 49 16.85 19.49 7.02
CA ASN A 49 15.41 19.67 7.00
C ASN A 49 14.91 19.61 5.55
N LEU A 50 14.29 18.48 5.16
CA LEU A 50 13.47 18.44 3.95
C LEU A 50 12.30 19.40 4.13
N LYS A 51 11.95 20.12 3.08
CA LYS A 51 10.83 21.08 3.05
C LYS A 51 9.86 20.71 1.94
N THR A 52 8.57 20.83 2.21
CA THR A 52 7.54 20.74 1.17
C THR A 52 7.55 22.00 0.31
N HIS A 53 7.13 21.84 -0.96
CA HIS A 53 6.99 22.93 -1.92
C HIS A 53 8.31 23.67 -2.23
N GLY A 54 9.46 22.94 -2.17
CA GLY A 54 10.71 23.41 -2.79
C GLY A 54 10.56 23.47 -4.31
N ALA A 55 11.32 24.34 -4.95
CA ALA A 55 11.45 24.35 -6.40
C ALA A 55 12.57 23.36 -6.79
N ASP A 56 12.36 22.65 -7.91
CA ASP A 56 13.36 21.82 -8.57
C ASP A 56 13.90 20.66 -7.71
N ASP A 57 13.03 20.05 -6.88
CA ASP A 57 13.39 18.80 -6.22
C ASP A 57 13.55 17.70 -7.28
N TYR A 58 14.47 16.79 -7.08
CA TYR A 58 14.71 15.65 -7.98
C TYR A 58 14.22 14.36 -7.34
N GLY A 59 13.57 13.52 -8.13
CA GLY A 59 13.10 12.18 -7.71
C GLY A 59 13.57 11.11 -8.67
N GLU A 60 13.89 9.93 -8.13
CA GLU A 60 14.33 8.78 -8.89
C GLU A 60 13.72 7.50 -8.30
N ILE A 61 13.31 6.57 -9.17
CA ILE A 61 12.83 5.23 -8.80
C ILE A 61 13.64 4.20 -9.57
N HIS A 62 14.09 3.16 -8.87
CA HIS A 62 14.86 2.07 -9.44
C HIS A 62 13.98 0.83 -9.58
N PHE A 63 13.86 0.31 -10.79
CA PHE A 63 13.04 -0.86 -11.10
C PHE A 63 13.74 -1.78 -12.11
N ARG A 64 14.04 -3.01 -11.68
CA ARG A 64 14.62 -4.07 -12.55
C ARG A 64 15.83 -3.60 -13.36
N GLY A 65 16.75 -2.87 -12.75
CA GLY A 65 17.94 -2.33 -13.39
C GLY A 65 17.70 -1.15 -14.32
N ARG A 66 16.49 -0.59 -14.34
CA ARG A 66 16.13 0.66 -15.04
C ARG A 66 15.76 1.72 -14.02
N ASN A 67 15.91 2.97 -14.37
CA ASN A 67 15.59 4.10 -13.53
C ASN A 67 14.57 5.01 -14.22
N ALA A 68 13.54 5.40 -13.47
CA ALA A 68 12.70 6.53 -13.83
C ALA A 68 13.08 7.71 -12.95
N PHE A 69 13.31 8.87 -13.54
CA PHE A 69 13.72 10.07 -12.83
C PHE A 69 13.08 11.33 -13.42
N GLY A 70 13.06 12.38 -12.63
CA GLY A 70 12.56 13.66 -13.08
C GLY A 70 12.58 14.71 -11.98
N PHE A 71 12.36 15.93 -12.36
CA PHE A 71 12.14 17.02 -11.43
C PHE A 71 10.70 17.02 -10.92
N GLY A 72 10.48 17.65 -9.79
CA GLY A 72 9.19 17.74 -9.16
C GLY A 72 9.23 18.47 -7.83
N THR A 73 8.33 18.10 -6.94
CA THR A 73 8.18 18.79 -5.66
C THR A 73 7.88 17.79 -4.53
N LEU A 74 8.50 18.00 -3.38
CA LEU A 74 8.09 17.31 -2.15
C LEU A 74 6.77 17.92 -1.66
N VAL A 75 5.69 17.14 -1.72
CA VAL A 75 4.33 17.61 -1.37
C VAL A 75 3.88 17.19 0.02
N ARG A 76 4.61 16.25 0.65
CA ARG A 76 4.25 15.71 1.95
C ARG A 76 5.49 15.19 2.67
N ILE A 77 5.60 15.49 3.96
CA ILE A 77 6.63 14.95 4.85
C ILE A 77 5.96 14.53 6.15
N GLU A 78 6.14 13.29 6.55
CA GLU A 78 5.56 12.69 7.75
C GLU A 78 6.65 12.06 8.60
N LYS A 79 6.61 12.27 9.91
CA LYS A 79 7.57 11.67 10.85
C LYS A 79 6.97 10.41 11.49
N PHE A 80 7.75 9.33 11.47
CA PHE A 80 7.44 8.06 12.13
C PHE A 80 8.61 7.67 13.04
N GLY A 81 8.66 8.26 14.23
CA GLY A 81 9.81 8.07 15.12
C GLY A 81 11.10 8.61 14.49
N THR A 82 12.05 7.72 14.19
CA THR A 82 13.34 8.04 13.54
C THR A 82 13.32 8.01 12.02
N SER A 83 12.19 7.60 11.42
CA SER A 83 12.01 7.52 9.97
C SER A 83 11.13 8.64 9.44
N LEU A 84 11.20 8.87 8.12
CA LEU A 84 10.33 9.82 7.43
C LEU A 84 9.58 9.13 6.28
N GLY A 85 8.32 9.54 6.09
CA GLY A 85 7.58 9.33 4.86
C GLY A 85 7.60 10.60 4.02
N VAL A 86 7.91 10.47 2.75
CA VAL A 86 8.07 11.61 1.84
C VAL A 86 7.22 11.38 0.59
N GLY A 87 6.26 12.26 0.35
CA GLY A 87 5.48 12.29 -0.89
C GLY A 87 6.14 13.19 -1.92
N PHE A 88 6.47 12.64 -3.09
CA PHE A 88 7.04 13.35 -4.22
C PHE A 88 6.01 13.42 -5.35
N SER A 89 5.86 14.59 -5.97
CA SER A 89 5.02 14.83 -7.14
C SER A 89 5.89 15.17 -8.35
N TRP A 90 5.75 14.40 -9.43
CA TRP A 90 6.45 14.67 -10.68
C TRP A 90 5.99 15.98 -11.32
N ASP A 91 6.93 16.74 -11.83
CA ASP A 91 6.66 17.68 -12.92
C ASP A 91 6.62 16.90 -14.23
N LYS A 92 5.42 16.74 -14.79
CA LYS A 92 5.21 15.92 -15.97
C LYS A 92 5.89 16.46 -17.23
N GLU A 93 6.09 17.76 -17.27
CA GLU A 93 6.75 18.43 -18.41
C GLU A 93 8.27 18.25 -18.33
N ALA A 94 8.80 18.00 -17.12
CA ALA A 94 10.21 17.78 -16.88
C ALA A 94 10.64 16.29 -16.89
N MET A 95 9.69 15.35 -17.04
CA MET A 95 10.01 13.93 -17.19
C MET A 95 10.32 13.59 -18.65
N ASP A 96 11.40 12.85 -18.88
CA ASP A 96 11.68 12.29 -20.20
C ASP A 96 10.70 11.16 -20.59
N SER A 97 10.67 10.83 -21.88
CA SER A 97 9.77 9.81 -22.42
C SER A 97 10.07 8.40 -21.88
N HIS A 98 11.34 8.09 -21.58
CA HIS A 98 11.74 6.80 -21.01
C HIS A 98 11.21 6.65 -19.58
N SER A 99 11.41 7.66 -18.74
CA SER A 99 10.93 7.68 -17.34
C SER A 99 9.39 7.63 -17.30
N THR A 100 8.73 8.36 -18.16
CA THR A 100 7.26 8.34 -18.31
C THR A 100 6.76 6.94 -18.69
N ALA A 101 7.41 6.28 -19.66
CA ALA A 101 7.06 4.93 -20.08
C ALA A 101 7.28 3.91 -18.96
N LEU A 102 8.38 4.01 -18.22
CA LEU A 102 8.69 3.11 -17.11
C LEU A 102 7.68 3.24 -15.96
N VAL A 103 7.32 4.47 -15.58
CA VAL A 103 6.27 4.71 -14.56
C VAL A 103 4.93 4.14 -15.03
N SER A 104 4.58 4.32 -16.31
CA SER A 104 3.34 3.76 -16.88
C SER A 104 3.33 2.23 -16.90
N GLU A 105 4.47 1.59 -17.19
CA GLU A 105 4.64 0.13 -17.13
C GLU A 105 4.44 -0.37 -15.70
N LEU A 106 5.09 0.26 -14.72
CA LEU A 106 4.93 -0.04 -13.30
C LEU A 106 3.48 0.03 -12.84
N ILE A 107 2.77 1.09 -13.24
CA ILE A 107 1.36 1.28 -12.89
C ILE A 107 0.52 0.15 -13.49
N LYS A 108 0.68 -0.15 -14.78
CA LYS A 108 -0.04 -1.26 -15.44
C LYS A 108 0.22 -2.60 -14.79
N GLU A 109 1.46 -2.87 -14.37
CA GLU A 109 1.79 -4.10 -13.63
C GLU A 109 1.05 -4.15 -12.29
N GLN A 110 0.96 -3.04 -11.56
CA GLN A 110 0.20 -2.99 -10.32
C GLN A 110 -1.31 -3.10 -10.57
N GLU A 111 -1.84 -2.44 -11.60
CA GLU A 111 -3.26 -2.58 -11.99
C GLU A 111 -3.62 -4.03 -12.31
N ALA A 112 -2.79 -4.71 -13.09
CA ALA A 112 -3.01 -6.13 -13.40
C ALA A 112 -2.99 -7.00 -12.13
N ARG A 113 -2.11 -6.71 -11.17
CA ARG A 113 -2.07 -7.41 -9.88
C ARG A 113 -3.30 -7.10 -9.02
N HIS A 114 -3.73 -5.84 -9.00
CA HIS A 114 -4.93 -5.42 -8.26
C HIS A 114 -6.21 -6.06 -8.83
N ALA A 115 -6.25 -6.34 -10.13
CA ALA A 115 -7.36 -7.05 -10.76
C ALA A 115 -7.44 -8.55 -10.39
N LEU A 116 -6.39 -9.10 -9.74
CA LEU A 116 -6.31 -10.52 -9.34
C LEU A 116 -6.88 -10.78 -7.93
N GLY A 117 -7.46 -9.79 -7.27
CA GLY A 117 -8.12 -9.98 -5.98
C GLY A 117 -9.52 -10.57 -6.17
N GLU A 118 -9.88 -11.55 -5.35
CA GLU A 118 -11.22 -12.16 -5.34
C GLU A 118 -11.78 -12.31 -3.93
N VAL A 119 -13.11 -12.34 -3.84
CA VAL A 119 -13.86 -12.59 -2.61
C VAL A 119 -14.72 -13.84 -2.78
N ARG A 120 -14.54 -14.81 -1.89
CA ARG A 120 -15.32 -16.06 -1.89
C ARG A 120 -15.97 -16.29 -0.53
N ILE A 121 -17.12 -16.92 -0.51
CA ILE A 121 -17.82 -17.31 0.73
C ILE A 121 -17.66 -18.81 0.91
N CYS A 122 -17.10 -19.22 2.04
CA CYS A 122 -16.90 -20.62 2.43
C CYS A 122 -17.52 -20.85 3.81
N GLY A 123 -18.82 -21.21 3.85
CA GLY A 123 -19.55 -21.32 5.11
C GLY A 123 -19.72 -19.98 5.80
N LEU A 124 -19.12 -19.79 6.96
CA LEU A 124 -19.10 -18.52 7.70
C LEU A 124 -17.90 -17.63 7.34
N ASP A 125 -16.97 -18.13 6.52
CA ASP A 125 -15.75 -17.41 6.20
C ASP A 125 -15.89 -16.70 4.86
N VAL A 126 -15.54 -15.41 4.88
CA VAL A 126 -15.27 -14.63 3.67
C VAL A 126 -13.78 -14.72 3.41
N VAL A 127 -13.42 -15.48 2.38
CA VAL A 127 -12.01 -15.72 2.01
C VAL A 127 -11.58 -14.69 0.99
N ILE A 128 -10.49 -14.00 1.28
CA ILE A 128 -9.84 -13.07 0.35
C ILE A 128 -8.71 -13.82 -0.34
N GLY A 129 -8.79 -13.95 -1.67
CA GLY A 129 -7.72 -14.45 -2.53
C GLY A 129 -6.97 -13.29 -3.19
N GLY A 130 -5.65 -13.45 -3.39
CA GLY A 130 -4.83 -12.47 -4.10
C GLY A 130 -4.62 -11.17 -3.33
N PHE A 131 -5.06 -10.05 -3.89
CA PHE A 131 -4.78 -8.71 -3.37
C PHE A 131 -6.01 -8.07 -2.73
N LEU A 132 -5.90 -7.67 -1.46
CA LEU A 132 -6.93 -6.89 -0.81
C LEU A 132 -6.69 -5.39 -1.02
N THR A 133 -7.56 -4.79 -1.82
CA THR A 133 -7.50 -3.38 -2.22
C THR A 133 -8.87 -2.71 -2.02
N SER A 134 -8.94 -1.39 -2.23
CA SER A 134 -10.21 -0.65 -2.20
C SER A 134 -11.25 -1.20 -3.18
N ALA A 135 -10.83 -1.79 -4.30
CA ALA A 135 -11.73 -2.37 -5.30
C ALA A 135 -12.60 -3.50 -4.70
N LEU A 136 -12.03 -4.30 -3.78
CA LEU A 136 -12.74 -5.40 -3.14
C LEU A 136 -13.60 -5.00 -1.93
N SER A 137 -13.51 -3.74 -1.47
CA SER A 137 -14.19 -3.31 -0.23
C SER A 137 -15.69 -3.57 -0.25
N ASN A 138 -16.35 -3.27 -1.38
CA ASN A 138 -17.79 -3.50 -1.52
C ASN A 138 -18.12 -5.00 -1.55
N ASP A 139 -17.32 -5.81 -2.22
CA ASP A 139 -17.55 -7.26 -2.33
C ASP A 139 -17.36 -7.94 -0.98
N VAL A 140 -16.32 -7.57 -0.22
CA VAL A 140 -16.09 -8.04 1.16
C VAL A 140 -17.28 -7.66 2.05
N MET A 141 -17.73 -6.41 2.01
CA MET A 141 -18.86 -5.95 2.82
C MET A 141 -20.16 -6.65 2.44
N ASN A 142 -20.41 -6.89 1.16
CA ASN A 142 -21.61 -7.59 0.69
C ASN A 142 -21.54 -9.08 1.07
N ALA A 143 -20.39 -9.72 0.93
CA ALA A 143 -20.17 -11.10 1.35
C ALA A 143 -20.42 -11.28 2.86
N LEU A 144 -19.88 -10.40 3.71
CA LEU A 144 -20.13 -10.44 5.16
C LEU A 144 -21.61 -10.23 5.51
N ARG A 145 -22.31 -9.33 4.81
CA ARG A 145 -23.75 -9.10 5.02
C ARG A 145 -24.61 -10.27 4.58
N SER A 146 -24.20 -11.03 3.56
CA SER A 146 -24.93 -12.19 3.06
C SER A 146 -24.90 -13.39 4.00
N ILE A 147 -23.99 -13.41 4.97
CA ILE A 147 -23.93 -14.44 6.01
C ILE A 147 -25.03 -14.18 7.03
N ALA A 148 -26.10 -14.96 6.94
CA ALA A 148 -27.37 -14.74 7.66
C ALA A 148 -27.24 -14.75 9.19
N SER A 149 -26.19 -15.35 9.75
CA SER A 149 -25.97 -15.44 11.20
C SER A 149 -25.39 -14.18 11.82
N GLY A 150 -24.93 -13.21 11.02
CA GLY A 150 -24.12 -12.08 11.49
C GLY A 150 -22.76 -12.48 12.09
N LYS A 151 -22.40 -13.76 12.02
CA LYS A 151 -21.16 -14.35 12.55
C LYS A 151 -20.10 -14.54 11.47
N GLY A 152 -20.14 -13.76 10.39
CA GLY A 152 -19.14 -13.82 9.33
C GLY A 152 -17.74 -13.51 9.85
N ARG A 153 -16.76 -14.28 9.37
CA ARG A 153 -15.34 -14.12 9.69
C ARG A 153 -14.58 -13.82 8.40
N LEU A 154 -13.46 -13.10 8.49
CA LEU A 154 -12.61 -12.79 7.34
C LEU A 154 -11.37 -13.66 7.37
N SER A 155 -11.18 -14.52 6.37
CA SER A 155 -9.97 -15.32 6.19
C SER A 155 -9.04 -14.66 5.18
N LEU A 156 -7.79 -14.45 5.59
CA LEU A 156 -6.72 -13.89 4.77
C LEU A 156 -5.67 -14.94 4.39
N ARG A 157 -5.98 -16.24 4.55
CA ARG A 157 -5.02 -17.31 4.27
C ARG A 157 -4.51 -17.35 2.83
N GLU A 158 -5.31 -16.87 1.88
CA GLU A 158 -5.01 -16.80 0.45
C GLU A 158 -4.69 -15.37 -0.02
N CYS A 159 -4.72 -14.42 0.90
CA CYS A 159 -4.33 -13.05 0.62
C CYS A 159 -2.82 -12.96 0.45
N CYS A 160 -2.38 -12.41 -0.69
CA CYS A 160 -0.97 -12.30 -1.03
C CYS A 160 -0.39 -10.93 -0.67
N SER A 161 -1.22 -9.89 -0.65
CA SER A 161 -0.80 -8.53 -0.35
C SER A 161 -1.97 -7.65 0.09
N LEU A 162 -1.65 -6.59 0.81
CA LEU A 162 -2.56 -5.54 1.27
C LEU A 162 -2.03 -4.19 0.80
N ASP A 163 -2.90 -3.33 0.28
CA ASP A 163 -2.58 -1.91 0.14
C ASP A 163 -3.08 -1.12 1.36
N SER A 164 -2.80 0.18 1.39
CA SER A 164 -3.25 1.04 2.49
C SER A 164 -4.77 1.03 2.67
N SER A 165 -5.53 0.93 1.58
CA SER A 165 -6.99 0.86 1.63
C SER A 165 -7.49 -0.50 2.10
N GLY A 166 -6.77 -1.59 1.78
CA GLY A 166 -7.00 -2.91 2.35
C GLY A 166 -6.81 -2.91 3.87
N ILE A 167 -5.74 -2.27 4.37
CA ILE A 167 -5.51 -2.10 5.80
C ILE A 167 -6.63 -1.26 6.44
N GLU A 168 -7.02 -0.15 5.83
CA GLU A 168 -8.14 0.69 6.31
C GLU A 168 -9.45 -0.10 6.40
N LEU A 169 -9.74 -0.94 5.41
CA LEU A 169 -10.89 -1.84 5.43
C LEU A 169 -10.80 -2.82 6.61
N LEU A 170 -9.65 -3.48 6.81
CA LEU A 170 -9.47 -4.41 7.92
C LEU A 170 -9.64 -3.73 9.28
N LEU A 171 -9.11 -2.52 9.45
CA LEU A 171 -9.31 -1.73 10.66
C LEU A 171 -10.80 -1.43 10.89
N ALA A 172 -11.53 -1.01 9.85
CA ALA A 172 -12.95 -0.74 9.94
C ALA A 172 -13.78 -2.01 10.26
N LEU A 173 -13.36 -3.18 9.76
CA LEU A 173 -14.01 -4.47 10.06
C LEU A 173 -13.73 -4.90 11.50
N ARG A 174 -12.49 -4.77 11.97
CA ARG A 174 -12.13 -5.01 13.37
C ARG A 174 -12.97 -4.17 14.33
N ASP A 175 -13.10 -2.87 14.05
CA ASP A 175 -13.85 -1.95 14.89
C ASP A 175 -15.37 -2.28 14.90
N ARG A 176 -15.84 -3.05 13.91
CA ARG A 176 -17.20 -3.63 13.86
C ARG A 176 -17.30 -5.02 14.51
N GLY A 177 -16.20 -5.52 15.07
CA GLY A 177 -16.18 -6.83 15.70
C GLY A 177 -16.11 -8.02 14.74
N VAL A 178 -15.76 -7.81 13.46
CA VAL A 178 -15.58 -8.91 12.50
C VAL A 178 -14.25 -9.61 12.81
N PRO A 179 -14.27 -10.91 13.14
CA PRO A 179 -13.03 -11.65 13.39
C PRO A 179 -12.20 -11.78 12.10
N ILE A 180 -10.90 -11.54 12.22
CA ILE A 180 -9.94 -11.80 11.15
C ILE A 180 -9.17 -13.05 11.52
N ILE A 181 -9.20 -14.04 10.65
CA ILE A 181 -8.63 -15.36 10.87
C ILE A 181 -7.61 -15.71 9.76
N GLU A 182 -6.72 -16.64 10.05
CA GLU A 182 -5.85 -17.32 9.07
C GLU A 182 -5.00 -16.38 8.21
N ALA A 183 -4.39 -15.36 8.78
CA ALA A 183 -3.35 -14.61 8.08
C ALA A 183 -2.02 -15.38 8.08
N ARG A 184 -1.20 -15.23 7.03
CA ARG A 184 0.10 -15.90 6.91
C ARG A 184 1.19 -14.96 6.39
N GLY A 185 2.44 -15.26 6.75
CA GLY A 185 3.62 -14.59 6.21
C GLY A 185 3.62 -13.08 6.44
N GLU A 186 3.90 -12.32 5.39
CA GLU A 186 3.97 -10.85 5.45
C GLU A 186 2.64 -10.19 5.84
N ILE A 187 1.52 -10.81 5.50
CA ILE A 187 0.20 -10.31 5.90
C ILE A 187 0.05 -10.38 7.41
N GLU A 188 0.41 -11.51 8.01
CA GLU A 188 0.36 -11.70 9.46
C GLU A 188 1.28 -10.71 10.18
N GLU A 189 2.51 -10.52 9.70
CA GLU A 189 3.43 -9.54 10.25
C GLU A 189 2.87 -8.11 10.16
N THR A 190 2.27 -7.77 9.02
CA THR A 190 1.60 -6.48 8.82
C THR A 190 0.47 -6.29 9.83
N LEU A 191 -0.39 -7.29 9.98
CA LEU A 191 -1.50 -7.24 10.93
C LEU A 191 -1.02 -7.09 12.37
N ARG A 192 0.02 -7.79 12.79
CA ARG A 192 0.63 -7.64 14.12
C ARG A 192 1.13 -6.21 14.38
N ARG A 193 1.73 -5.56 13.37
CA ARG A 193 2.14 -4.14 13.47
C ARG A 193 0.97 -3.19 13.72
N PHE A 194 -0.20 -3.51 13.18
CA PHE A 194 -1.45 -2.77 13.41
C PHE A 194 -2.27 -3.27 14.61
N ARG A 195 -1.67 -4.12 15.47
CA ARG A 195 -2.30 -4.68 16.68
C ARG A 195 -3.57 -5.47 16.41
N PHE A 196 -3.64 -6.17 15.30
CA PHE A 196 -4.66 -7.19 15.11
C PHE A 196 -4.29 -8.43 15.91
N ILE A 197 -5.27 -9.00 16.61
CA ILE A 197 -5.16 -10.32 17.21
C ILE A 197 -5.55 -11.31 16.13
N VAL A 198 -4.57 -12.00 15.55
CA VAL A 198 -4.81 -13.10 14.62
C VAL A 198 -4.66 -14.37 15.45
N PRO A 199 -5.71 -15.20 15.61
CA PRO A 199 -5.58 -16.50 16.28
C PRO A 199 -4.52 -17.34 15.55
N ASP A 200 -3.64 -17.99 16.30
CA ASP A 200 -2.70 -18.93 15.69
C ASP A 200 -3.49 -20.04 14.99
N ALA A 201 -3.03 -20.43 13.80
CA ALA A 201 -3.70 -21.43 12.96
C ALA A 201 -3.87 -22.81 13.66
N ASP A 202 -3.14 -23.04 14.75
CA ASP A 202 -3.20 -24.25 15.56
C ASP A 202 -4.18 -24.18 16.74
N THR A 203 -4.79 -23.03 16.99
CA THR A 203 -5.80 -22.91 18.05
C THR A 203 -7.13 -23.42 17.50
N LYS A 204 -7.39 -24.72 17.67
CA LYS A 204 -8.72 -25.29 17.46
C LYS A 204 -9.72 -24.51 18.31
N VAL A 205 -10.62 -23.79 17.66
CA VAL A 205 -11.81 -23.24 18.32
C VAL A 205 -12.58 -24.45 18.83
N VAL A 206 -12.55 -24.67 20.12
CA VAL A 206 -13.42 -25.65 20.77
C VAL A 206 -14.79 -24.98 20.80
N ASP A 207 -15.68 -25.41 19.88
CA ASP A 207 -17.08 -25.03 19.92
C ASP A 207 -17.68 -25.62 21.20
N GLU A 208 -18.03 -24.73 22.15
CA GLU A 208 -18.94 -25.02 23.24
C GLU A 208 -20.40 -24.82 22.81
#